data_9f2fb1b6ae2cf3955cfa352e3aec8240
#
_entry.id   9f2fb1b6ae2cf3955cfa352e3aec8240
#
_cell.length_a   1.000
_cell.length_b   1.000
_cell.length_c   1.000
_cell.angle_alpha   90.00
_cell.angle_beta   90.00
_cell.angle_gamma   90.00
#
_symmetry.space_group_name_H-M   'P 1'
#
loop_
_entity.id
_entity.type
_entity.pdbx_description
1 polymer ?
#
loop_
_entity_poly.entity_id
_entity_poly.type
_entity_poly.pdbx_seq_one_letter_code
_entity_poly.pdbx_strand_id
1 'polypeptide(L)'
;KARVVNSAYQPDAGTSEEANSKSRYYMKARGVYNIKLAAFDTEESDHIVTNDLDFDSEHRVYILTGANRGGKTTITQTIGQLFVLAQGGIYIPGDEFEFAPVDCVFTHFPADEDKTLDLGRLGEECKRFKEIFDGAGDGSLILLNETFSTTSFEEGYYIARDSVRAILTKGTRTIYN
;
A
#
# COMPACT_ATOMS: atom_id res chain seq x y z
N LYS A 1 -6.32 20.84 -9.53
CA LYS A 1 -5.02 21.26 -8.95
C LYS A 1 -4.76 20.39 -7.74
N ALA A 2 -3.88 19.42 -7.88
CA ALA A 2 -3.44 18.61 -6.75
C ALA A 2 -2.74 19.52 -5.75
N ARG A 3 -3.15 19.46 -4.50
CA ARG A 3 -2.54 20.19 -3.40
C ARG A 3 -1.99 19.16 -2.42
N VAL A 4 -0.68 19.00 -2.40
CA VAL A 4 -0.02 18.25 -1.34
C VAL A 4 -0.04 19.13 -0.11
N VAL A 5 -0.86 18.79 0.87
CA VAL A 5 -0.83 19.45 2.17
C VAL A 5 -0.03 18.54 3.08
N ASN A 6 1.20 18.93 3.36
CA ASN A 6 2.01 18.26 4.35
C ASN A 6 1.41 18.61 5.72
N SER A 7 0.53 17.78 6.27
CA SER A 7 0.00 17.99 7.60
C SER A 7 1.12 17.74 8.60
N ALA A 8 1.90 18.79 8.81
CA ALA A 8 2.62 19.10 10.04
C ALA A 8 3.20 17.93 10.85
N TYR A 9 4.36 17.46 10.49
CA TYR A 9 5.35 17.26 11.51
C TYR A 9 5.73 18.66 12.06
N GLN A 10 5.05 19.12 13.09
CA GLN A 10 5.52 20.20 13.95
C GLN A 10 6.12 19.53 15.20
N PRO A 11 7.45 19.60 15.40
CA PRO A 11 8.08 19.07 16.60
C PRO A 11 8.01 20.03 17.78
N ASP A 12 6.93 20.79 17.94
CA ASP A 12 6.81 21.75 19.03
C ASP A 12 5.48 21.70 19.77
N ALA A 13 5.65 21.61 21.08
CA ALA A 13 4.71 21.86 22.16
C ALA A 13 3.68 20.77 22.49
N GLY A 14 4.06 19.92 23.46
CA GLY A 14 3.14 19.54 24.53
C GLY A 14 1.88 18.77 24.18
N THR A 15 1.86 18.01 23.09
CA THR A 15 0.74 17.14 22.78
C THR A 15 1.02 15.72 23.28
N SER A 16 0.02 15.15 23.96
CA SER A 16 0.06 13.80 24.49
C SER A 16 0.52 12.77 23.44
N GLU A 17 1.19 11.70 23.86
CA GLU A 17 1.64 10.60 22.98
C GLU A 17 0.53 10.08 22.06
N GLU A 18 -0.74 10.12 22.48
CA GLU A 18 -1.92 9.73 21.69
C GLU A 18 -2.18 10.65 20.49
N ALA A 19 -2.03 11.97 20.65
CA ALA A 19 -2.23 12.91 19.54
C ALA A 19 -1.09 12.80 18.51
N ASN A 20 0.12 12.52 18.97
CA ASN A 20 1.29 12.29 18.11
C ASN A 20 1.21 10.93 17.38
N SER A 21 0.63 9.92 18.00
CA SER A 21 0.34 8.62 17.38
C SER A 21 -0.70 8.73 16.26
N LYS A 22 -1.77 9.53 16.46
CA LYS A 22 -2.82 9.74 15.46
C LYS A 22 -2.32 10.44 14.19
N SER A 23 -1.33 11.32 14.31
CA SER A 23 -0.79 12.06 13.16
C SER A 23 0.14 11.23 12.28
N ARG A 24 0.78 10.19 12.79
CA ARG A 24 1.79 9.39 12.07
C ARG A 24 1.23 8.48 10.99
N TYR A 25 -0.05 8.12 11.05
CA TYR A 25 -0.65 7.12 10.15
C TYR A 25 -1.71 7.71 9.23
N TYR A 26 -1.88 9.00 9.28
CA TYR A 26 -2.91 9.68 8.53
C TYR A 26 -2.64 9.67 7.03
N MET A 27 -3.66 9.33 6.27
CA MET A 27 -3.73 9.51 4.83
C MET A 27 -5.17 9.78 4.42
N LYS A 28 -5.36 10.83 3.66
CA LYS A 28 -6.62 11.17 3.00
C LYS A 28 -6.37 11.42 1.53
N ALA A 29 -7.00 10.65 0.67
CA ALA A 29 -6.89 10.78 -0.77
C ALA A 29 -8.28 10.97 -1.39
N ARG A 30 -8.41 11.89 -2.35
CA ARG A 30 -9.66 12.17 -3.05
C ARG A 30 -9.44 12.23 -4.55
N GLY A 31 -10.36 11.61 -5.30
CA GLY A 31 -10.34 11.59 -6.75
C GLY A 31 -9.08 10.95 -7.34
N VAL A 32 -8.40 10.05 -6.61
CA VAL A 32 -7.11 9.50 -7.04
C VAL A 32 -7.25 8.36 -8.03
N TYR A 33 -6.29 8.26 -8.94
CA TYR A 33 -6.27 7.24 -9.99
C TYR A 33 -4.85 6.74 -10.28
N ASN A 34 -4.74 5.63 -10.98
CA ASN A 34 -3.46 5.05 -11.35
C ASN A 34 -2.85 5.79 -12.54
N ILE A 35 -1.64 6.34 -12.36
CA ILE A 35 -0.96 7.11 -13.42
C ILE A 35 -0.66 6.30 -14.67
N LYS A 36 -0.44 4.98 -14.55
CA LYS A 36 -0.23 4.10 -15.71
C LYS A 36 -1.47 4.01 -16.58
N LEU A 37 -2.67 3.95 -15.97
CA LEU A 37 -3.90 3.93 -16.74
C LEU A 37 -4.04 5.23 -17.53
N ALA A 38 -3.79 6.39 -16.90
CA ALA A 38 -3.86 7.69 -17.57
C ALA A 38 -2.82 7.83 -18.70
N ALA A 39 -1.63 7.22 -18.54
CA ALA A 39 -0.58 7.31 -19.57
C ALA A 39 -0.87 6.44 -20.81
N PHE A 40 -1.67 5.39 -20.68
CA PHE A 40 -2.06 4.50 -21.78
C PHE A 40 -3.47 4.80 -22.31
N ASP A 41 -4.11 5.83 -21.74
CA ASP A 41 -5.44 6.25 -22.13
C ASP A 41 -5.37 6.99 -23.47
N THR A 42 -5.81 6.32 -24.53
CA THR A 42 -6.03 6.94 -25.82
C THR A 42 -7.42 7.56 -25.86
N GLU A 43 -7.67 8.51 -26.74
CA GLU A 43 -8.85 9.39 -26.85
C GLU A 43 -10.25 8.73 -26.72
N GLU A 44 -10.33 7.41 -26.56
CA GLU A 44 -11.57 6.65 -26.40
C GLU A 44 -11.89 6.25 -24.95
N SER A 45 -11.03 6.52 -23.97
CA SER A 45 -11.21 6.05 -22.60
C SER A 45 -11.65 7.18 -21.64
N ASP A 46 -12.85 7.65 -21.82
CA ASP A 46 -13.55 8.56 -20.90
C ASP A 46 -13.81 7.96 -19.49
N HIS A 47 -13.09 6.89 -19.09
CA HIS A 47 -13.53 6.08 -17.94
C HIS A 47 -12.42 5.71 -16.95
N ILE A 48 -11.51 6.64 -16.64
CA ILE A 48 -10.64 6.44 -15.47
C ILE A 48 -11.52 6.56 -14.22
N VAL A 49 -11.70 5.43 -13.54
CA VAL A 49 -12.41 5.41 -12.27
C VAL A 49 -11.50 5.97 -11.19
N THR A 50 -11.93 7.08 -10.60
CA THR A 50 -11.27 7.69 -9.45
C THR A 50 -11.73 7.04 -8.15
N ASN A 51 -10.89 7.14 -7.10
CA ASN A 51 -11.17 6.54 -5.80
C ASN A 51 -10.89 7.53 -4.68
N ASP A 52 -11.65 7.39 -3.59
CA ASP A 52 -11.44 8.08 -2.33
C ASP A 52 -10.98 7.06 -1.27
N LEU A 53 -9.96 7.41 -0.50
CA LEU A 53 -9.35 6.52 0.49
C LEU A 53 -8.93 7.29 1.72
N ASP A 54 -9.15 6.70 2.88
CA ASP A 54 -8.72 7.26 4.16
C ASP A 54 -8.02 6.18 5.00
N PHE A 55 -6.86 6.51 5.56
CA PHE A 55 -6.17 5.72 6.58
C PHE A 55 -6.01 6.55 7.84
N ASP A 56 -6.14 5.90 8.98
CA ASP A 56 -5.96 6.51 10.28
C ASP A 56 -5.13 5.61 11.22
N SER A 57 -5.00 6.01 12.47
CA SER A 57 -4.25 5.24 13.47
C SER A 57 -4.93 3.95 13.91
N GLU A 58 -6.25 3.84 13.74
CA GLU A 58 -7.04 2.67 14.16
C GLU A 58 -7.11 1.64 13.04
N HIS A 59 -7.09 2.10 11.78
CA HIS A 59 -7.20 1.28 10.58
C HIS A 59 -5.88 1.30 9.80
N ARG A 60 -4.93 0.46 10.23
CA ARG A 60 -3.59 0.40 9.61
C ARG A 60 -3.46 -0.68 8.54
N VAL A 61 -4.31 -1.70 8.61
CA VAL A 61 -4.29 -2.83 7.67
C VAL A 61 -5.62 -2.86 6.92
N TYR A 62 -5.54 -2.72 5.61
CA TYR A 62 -6.68 -2.80 4.71
C TYR A 62 -6.59 -4.07 3.88
N ILE A 63 -7.61 -4.90 3.99
CA ILE A 63 -7.75 -6.11 3.18
C ILE A 63 -8.74 -5.80 2.06
N LEU A 64 -8.24 -5.80 0.82
CA LEU A 64 -9.06 -5.56 -0.37
C LEU A 64 -9.60 -6.87 -0.90
N THR A 65 -10.90 -7.02 -0.93
CA THR A 65 -11.59 -8.18 -1.49
C THR A 65 -12.43 -7.78 -2.71
N GLY A 66 -12.73 -8.72 -3.56
CA GLY A 66 -13.55 -8.49 -4.73
C GLY A 66 -13.17 -9.37 -5.92
N ALA A 67 -13.96 -9.26 -6.99
CA ALA A 67 -13.75 -10.05 -8.21
C ALA A 67 -12.38 -9.77 -8.86
N ASN A 68 -11.88 -10.77 -9.59
CA ASN A 68 -10.72 -10.57 -10.46
C ASN A 68 -11.05 -9.50 -11.51
N ARG A 69 -10.06 -8.67 -11.84
CA ARG A 69 -10.21 -7.48 -12.70
C ARG A 69 -11.10 -6.36 -12.10
N GLY A 70 -11.43 -6.44 -10.81
CA GLY A 70 -12.19 -5.40 -10.10
C GLY A 70 -11.35 -4.19 -9.63
N GLY A 71 -10.12 -4.03 -10.12
CA GLY A 71 -9.27 -2.86 -9.81
C GLY A 71 -8.45 -2.96 -8.52
N LYS A 72 -8.48 -4.11 -7.80
CA LYS A 72 -7.72 -4.29 -6.54
C LYS A 72 -6.22 -3.98 -6.69
N THR A 73 -5.58 -4.61 -7.65
CA THR A 73 -4.16 -4.37 -7.97
C THR A 73 -3.91 -2.91 -8.37
N THR A 74 -4.82 -2.35 -9.15
CA THR A 74 -4.76 -0.95 -9.59
C THR A 74 -4.74 0.01 -8.42
N ILE A 75 -5.67 -0.13 -7.46
CA ILE A 75 -5.73 0.76 -6.29
C ILE A 75 -4.54 0.56 -5.34
N THR A 76 -4.07 -0.69 -5.17
CA THR A 76 -2.86 -0.97 -4.39
C THR A 76 -1.64 -0.26 -4.99
N GLN A 77 -1.47 -0.31 -6.32
CA GLN A 77 -0.41 0.42 -7.02
C GLN A 77 -0.59 1.94 -6.92
N THR A 78 -1.83 2.44 -7.03
CA THR A 78 -2.13 3.87 -6.92
C THR A 78 -1.63 4.43 -5.59
N ILE A 79 -1.90 3.75 -4.49
CA ILE A 79 -1.46 4.21 -3.17
C ILE A 79 0.07 4.30 -3.10
N GLY A 80 0.80 3.31 -3.60
CA GLY A 80 2.26 3.37 -3.69
C GLY A 80 2.75 4.55 -4.52
N GLN A 81 2.11 4.79 -5.69
CA GLN A 81 2.42 5.93 -6.56
C GLN A 81 2.20 7.27 -5.84
N LEU A 82 1.10 7.42 -5.11
CA LEU A 82 0.80 8.65 -4.36
C LEU A 82 1.91 8.99 -3.38
N PHE A 83 2.33 8.03 -2.55
CA PHE A 83 3.40 8.27 -1.57
C PHE A 83 4.74 8.59 -2.24
N VAL A 84 5.13 7.85 -3.26
CA VAL A 84 6.41 8.08 -3.97
C VAL A 84 6.43 9.45 -4.64
N LEU A 85 5.36 9.81 -5.36
CA LEU A 85 5.27 11.09 -6.04
C LEU A 85 5.19 12.27 -5.07
N ALA A 86 4.32 12.17 -4.05
CA ALA A 86 4.11 13.23 -3.09
C ALA A 86 5.36 13.51 -2.23
N GLN A 87 6.02 12.46 -1.75
CA GLN A 87 7.27 12.60 -0.99
C GLN A 87 8.44 13.10 -1.86
N GLY A 88 8.40 12.82 -3.16
CA GLY A 88 9.32 13.39 -4.14
C GLY A 88 9.01 14.83 -4.55
N GLY A 89 7.94 15.44 -4.01
CA GLY A 89 7.52 16.80 -4.36
C GLY A 89 6.92 16.92 -5.77
N ILE A 90 6.44 15.80 -6.33
CA ILE A 90 5.86 15.72 -7.67
C ILE A 90 4.33 15.75 -7.55
N TYR A 91 3.65 16.27 -8.57
CA TYR A 91 2.18 16.25 -8.64
C TYR A 91 1.65 14.81 -8.58
N ILE A 92 0.57 14.63 -7.81
CA ILE A 92 -0.11 13.33 -7.70
C ILE A 92 -1.23 13.20 -8.73
N PRO A 93 -1.59 11.99 -9.15
CA PRO A 93 -2.76 11.74 -9.97
C PRO A 93 -4.02 11.73 -9.09
N GLY A 94 -4.65 12.89 -8.92
CA GLY A 94 -5.86 13.05 -8.10
C GLY A 94 -6.11 14.50 -7.71
N ASP A 95 -7.20 14.71 -6.99
CA ASP A 95 -7.67 16.03 -6.57
C ASP A 95 -6.98 16.50 -5.28
N GLU A 96 -6.94 15.61 -4.27
CA GLU A 96 -6.39 15.91 -2.95
C GLU A 96 -5.61 14.70 -2.41
N PHE A 97 -4.47 14.96 -1.79
CA PHE A 97 -3.72 13.96 -1.04
C PHE A 97 -3.07 14.61 0.18
N GLU A 98 -3.60 14.29 1.36
CA GLU A 98 -3.03 14.65 2.65
C GLU A 98 -2.46 13.38 3.30
N PHE A 99 -1.24 13.44 3.82
CA PHE A 99 -0.60 12.24 4.33
C PHE A 99 0.48 12.53 5.37
N ALA A 100 0.65 11.61 6.28
CA ALA A 100 1.85 11.52 7.09
C ALA A 100 2.92 10.74 6.30
N PRO A 101 4.14 11.27 6.17
CA PRO A 101 5.20 10.61 5.41
C PRO A 101 5.47 9.18 5.87
N VAL A 102 5.97 8.36 4.95
CA VAL A 102 6.47 7.01 5.23
C VAL A 102 7.98 6.97 5.10
N ASP A 103 8.63 6.14 5.90
CA ASP A 103 10.08 5.94 5.84
C ASP A 103 10.48 5.06 4.64
N CYS A 104 9.63 4.09 4.30
CA CYS A 104 9.84 3.21 3.17
C CYS A 104 8.50 2.68 2.61
N VAL A 105 8.48 2.40 1.31
CA VAL A 105 7.39 1.69 0.64
C VAL A 105 7.91 0.32 0.20
N PHE A 106 7.41 -0.73 0.82
CA PHE A 106 7.70 -2.10 0.45
C PHE A 106 6.59 -2.66 -0.44
N THR A 107 6.97 -3.41 -1.46
CA THR A 107 6.01 -3.99 -2.39
C THR A 107 6.24 -5.47 -2.60
N HIS A 108 5.16 -6.24 -2.58
CA HIS A 108 5.14 -7.63 -3.01
C HIS A 108 4.07 -7.81 -4.07
N PHE A 109 4.48 -7.81 -5.31
CA PHE A 109 3.63 -8.10 -6.47
C PHE A 109 4.13 -9.38 -7.12
N PRO A 110 3.23 -10.19 -7.73
CA PRO A 110 3.66 -11.35 -8.51
C PRO A 110 4.73 -10.93 -9.51
N ALA A 111 5.86 -11.62 -9.50
CA ALA A 111 6.89 -11.42 -10.51
C ALA A 111 6.50 -12.23 -11.77
N ASP A 112 6.79 -11.68 -12.94
CA ASP A 112 6.84 -12.48 -14.16
C ASP A 112 7.84 -13.62 -13.95
N GLU A 113 7.58 -14.77 -14.56
CA GLU A 113 8.25 -16.06 -14.33
C GLU A 113 9.78 -15.96 -14.42
N ASP A 114 10.45 -15.59 -13.35
CA ASP A 114 11.87 -15.84 -13.19
C ASP A 114 12.06 -17.30 -12.72
N LYS A 115 12.80 -18.03 -13.53
CA LYS A 115 13.10 -19.47 -13.33
C LYS A 115 14.12 -19.65 -12.22
N THR A 116 13.72 -19.46 -10.97
CA THR A 116 14.53 -19.82 -9.81
C THR A 116 14.13 -21.20 -9.33
N LEU A 117 15.10 -22.12 -9.36
CA LEU A 117 14.88 -23.57 -9.33
C LEU A 117 14.92 -24.21 -7.93
N ASP A 118 15.33 -23.48 -6.87
CA ASP A 118 15.74 -24.13 -5.62
C ASP A 118 14.66 -24.25 -4.53
N LEU A 119 13.72 -23.32 -4.42
CA LEU A 119 12.75 -23.30 -3.32
C LEU A 119 11.29 -23.54 -3.73
N GLY A 120 11.01 -23.59 -5.01
CA GLY A 120 9.64 -23.53 -5.51
C GLY A 120 8.99 -22.16 -5.28
N ARG A 121 7.87 -21.91 -5.97
CA ARG A 121 7.21 -20.57 -5.98
C ARG A 121 6.79 -20.10 -4.58
N LEU A 122 6.19 -20.96 -3.79
CA LEU A 122 5.76 -20.61 -2.44
C LEU A 122 6.95 -20.26 -1.52
N GLY A 123 8.05 -21.02 -1.63
CA GLY A 123 9.26 -20.75 -0.85
C GLY A 123 9.87 -19.40 -1.17
N GLU A 124 9.88 -19.00 -2.44
CA GLU A 124 10.33 -17.68 -2.88
C GLU A 124 9.40 -16.57 -2.39
N GLU A 125 8.08 -16.76 -2.45
CA GLU A 125 7.10 -15.80 -1.90
C GLU A 125 7.28 -15.61 -0.39
N CYS A 126 7.44 -16.69 0.36
CA CYS A 126 7.67 -16.64 1.80
C CYS A 126 8.99 -15.94 2.15
N LYS A 127 10.07 -16.21 1.41
CA LYS A 127 11.36 -15.55 1.59
C LYS A 127 11.25 -14.05 1.35
N ARG A 128 10.63 -13.66 0.24
CA ARG A 128 10.43 -12.25 -0.11
C ARG A 128 9.54 -11.54 0.89
N PHE A 129 8.46 -12.18 1.34
CA PHE A 129 7.62 -11.63 2.40
C PHE A 129 8.41 -11.43 3.69
N LYS A 130 9.25 -12.41 4.08
CA LYS A 130 10.10 -12.30 5.26
C LYS A 130 11.07 -11.12 5.16
N GLU A 131 11.73 -10.92 4.03
CA GLU A 131 12.64 -9.80 3.79
C GLU A 131 11.91 -8.45 3.95
N ILE A 132 10.71 -8.32 3.38
CA ILE A 132 9.86 -7.15 3.54
C ILE A 132 9.48 -6.95 5.00
N PHE A 133 9.02 -8.02 5.66
CA PHE A 133 8.59 -7.96 7.04
C PHE A 133 9.73 -7.57 7.99
N ASP A 134 10.92 -8.14 7.81
CA ASP A 134 12.09 -7.82 8.63
C ASP A 134 12.55 -6.36 8.42
N GLY A 135 12.51 -5.86 7.19
CA GLY A 135 12.93 -4.49 6.85
C GLY A 135 11.92 -3.40 7.20
N ALA A 136 10.63 -3.73 7.27
CA ALA A 136 9.59 -2.73 7.54
C ALA A 136 9.52 -2.37 9.03
N GLY A 137 9.26 -1.10 9.31
CA GLY A 137 8.98 -0.55 10.64
C GLY A 137 7.53 -0.04 10.77
N ASP A 138 7.22 0.58 11.90
CA ASP A 138 5.90 1.19 12.15
C ASP A 138 5.64 2.41 11.23
N GLY A 139 6.70 3.10 10.79
CA GLY A 139 6.62 4.19 9.80
C GLY A 139 6.51 3.75 8.35
N SER A 140 6.61 2.45 8.05
CA SER A 140 6.63 1.95 6.68
C SER A 140 5.23 1.72 6.11
N LEU A 141 5.15 1.66 4.77
CA LEU A 141 3.98 1.21 4.00
C LEU A 141 4.31 -0.11 3.31
N ILE A 142 3.47 -1.13 3.50
CA ILE A 142 3.58 -2.42 2.82
C ILE A 142 2.40 -2.60 1.86
N LEU A 143 2.70 -2.93 0.61
CA LEU A 143 1.72 -3.22 -0.44
C LEU A 143 1.87 -4.67 -0.89
N LEU A 144 0.90 -5.51 -0.53
CA LEU A 144 0.85 -6.92 -0.86
C LEU A 144 -0.24 -7.17 -1.90
N ASN A 145 0.13 -7.77 -3.03
CA ASN A 145 -0.79 -8.10 -4.09
C ASN A 145 -0.72 -9.57 -4.43
N GLU A 146 -1.85 -10.29 -4.29
CA GLU A 146 -1.99 -11.72 -4.57
C GLU A 146 -0.90 -12.60 -3.90
N THR A 147 -0.45 -12.19 -2.72
CA THR A 147 0.62 -12.86 -1.97
C THR A 147 0.16 -14.24 -1.55
N PHE A 148 1.02 -15.26 -1.76
CA PHE A 148 0.76 -16.68 -1.51
C PHE A 148 -0.33 -17.30 -2.39
N SER A 149 -0.56 -16.73 -3.58
CA SER A 149 -1.53 -17.25 -4.54
C SER A 149 -1.04 -18.49 -5.30
N THR A 150 0.22 -18.86 -5.16
CA THR A 150 0.87 -19.96 -5.92
C THR A 150 0.70 -21.33 -5.27
N THR A 151 0.08 -21.41 -4.10
CA THR A 151 -0.17 -22.65 -3.37
C THR A 151 -1.66 -23.02 -3.32
N SER A 152 -2.00 -24.13 -2.64
CA SER A 152 -3.39 -24.51 -2.41
C SER A 152 -4.13 -23.43 -1.61
N PHE A 153 -5.44 -23.30 -1.83
CA PHE A 153 -6.26 -22.31 -1.14
C PHE A 153 -6.14 -22.42 0.40
N GLU A 154 -6.10 -23.64 0.90
CA GLU A 154 -6.03 -23.88 2.36
C GLU A 154 -4.68 -23.42 2.95
N GLU A 155 -3.57 -23.82 2.33
CA GLU A 155 -2.23 -23.39 2.75
C GLU A 155 -2.06 -21.88 2.62
N GLY A 156 -2.44 -21.31 1.49
CA GLY A 156 -2.40 -19.86 1.25
C GLY A 156 -3.19 -19.10 2.29
N TYR A 157 -4.36 -19.58 2.68
CA TYR A 157 -5.18 -18.96 3.72
C TYR A 157 -4.47 -18.93 5.09
N TYR A 158 -3.88 -20.05 5.52
CA TYR A 158 -3.18 -20.08 6.82
C TYR A 158 -1.95 -19.17 6.83
N ILE A 159 -1.16 -19.17 5.76
CA ILE A 159 0.02 -18.31 5.65
C ILE A 159 -0.40 -16.84 5.62
N ALA A 160 -1.40 -16.48 4.82
CA ALA A 160 -1.92 -15.12 4.74
C ALA A 160 -2.45 -14.62 6.09
N ARG A 161 -3.24 -15.45 6.77
CA ARG A 161 -3.77 -15.12 8.11
C ARG A 161 -2.66 -14.84 9.12
N ASP A 162 -1.63 -15.68 9.15
CA ASP A 162 -0.55 -15.54 10.12
C ASP A 162 0.35 -14.34 9.73
N SER A 163 0.52 -14.06 8.43
CA SER A 163 1.19 -12.86 7.93
C SER A 163 0.47 -11.58 8.35
N VAL A 164 -0.86 -11.53 8.20
CA VAL A 164 -1.67 -10.38 8.63
C VAL A 164 -1.58 -10.18 10.14
N ARG A 165 -1.61 -11.25 10.94
CA ARG A 165 -1.43 -11.16 12.40
C ARG A 165 -0.07 -10.58 12.77
N ALA A 166 0.99 -11.02 12.12
CA ALA A 166 2.34 -10.51 12.34
C ALA A 166 2.43 -9.01 11.97
N ILE A 167 1.86 -8.60 10.84
CA ILE A 167 1.78 -7.21 10.39
C ILE A 167 1.02 -6.34 11.42
N LEU A 168 -0.13 -6.79 11.90
CA LEU A 168 -0.92 -6.09 12.92
C LEU A 168 -0.11 -5.90 14.21
N THR A 169 0.62 -6.92 14.65
CA THR A 169 1.49 -6.83 15.83
C THR A 169 2.63 -5.83 15.63
N LYS A 170 3.17 -5.76 14.42
CA LYS A 170 4.24 -4.82 14.06
C LYS A 170 3.72 -3.37 13.93
N GLY A 171 2.43 -3.19 13.67
CA GLY A 171 1.79 -1.88 13.56
C GLY A 171 2.08 -1.14 12.25
N THR A 172 2.51 -1.84 11.22
CA THR A 172 2.84 -1.27 9.91
C THR A 172 1.58 -0.95 9.10
N ARG A 173 1.57 0.16 8.38
CA ARG A 173 0.52 0.44 7.38
C ARG A 173 0.61 -0.56 6.24
N THR A 174 -0.50 -1.23 5.95
CA THR A 174 -0.49 -2.30 4.95
C THR A 174 -1.77 -2.34 4.14
N ILE A 175 -1.62 -2.53 2.85
CA ILE A 175 -2.69 -2.93 1.94
C ILE A 175 -2.41 -4.35 1.50
N TYR A 176 -3.38 -5.21 1.73
CA TYR A 176 -3.34 -6.63 1.37
C TYR A 176 -4.49 -6.95 0.41
N ASN A 177 -4.17 -7.48 -0.75
CA ASN A 177 -5.18 -7.95 -1.69
C ASN A 177 -4.82 -9.32 -2.24
#